data_b1eb30df5db87524caf449181d53ac82
#
_entry.id   b1eb30df5db87524caf449181d53ac82
#
_cell.length_a   1.000
_cell.length_b   1.000
_cell.length_c   1.000
_cell.angle_alpha   90.00
_cell.angle_beta   90.00
_cell.angle_gamma   90.00
#
_symmetry.space_group_name_H-M   'P 1'
#
loop_
_entity.id
_entity.type
_entity.pdbx_description
1 polymer ?
#
loop_
_entity_poly.entity_id
_entity_poly.type
_entity_poly.pdbx_seq_one_letter_code
_entity_poly.pdbx_strand_id
1 'polypeptide(L)'
;MLKKIGLSAFTLSLATLGMIPLAQASGDWKIQADAQGMYAQYSGSSTRKNISSEGVLLRADYLDSGGFALGTTATQLQFKASTLTQQGVYASANKHLYLDALPGVLTLRMDGHYISNNDVTGSSNRVKVYAPQVSFLNYRKSFYADLGYAYSSYPKGLSVSQLTPTLGLGFNQAADWLQMRVYWVKPSNAAQAQNTSSTTALESKWTHWFAPSSAWIPQKMDVGALFGQRIYAVDGDAAAVYNIADVQQGSISLASQWRISESAHVMLAAGNERYRNKFISETYDSRYIYLDVKGAW
;
A
#
# COMPACT_ATOMS: atom_id res chain seq x y z
N MET A 1 29.74 -9.76 16.11
CA MET A 1 29.31 -11.03 15.45
C MET A 1 28.10 -10.73 14.59
N LEU A 2 28.30 -10.38 13.32
CA LEU A 2 27.21 -10.13 12.35
C LEU A 2 26.69 -11.48 11.89
N LYS A 3 25.51 -11.89 12.36
CA LYS A 3 24.82 -13.06 11.86
C LYS A 3 24.43 -12.82 10.39
N LYS A 4 24.83 -13.75 9.51
CA LYS A 4 24.45 -13.80 8.11
C LYS A 4 22.95 -13.61 7.96
N ILE A 5 22.53 -12.46 7.45
CA ILE A 5 21.17 -12.20 7.00
C ILE A 5 21.02 -13.04 5.72
N GLY A 6 20.03 -13.92 5.73
CA GLY A 6 19.75 -14.79 4.59
C GLY A 6 19.30 -13.96 3.37
N LEU A 7 20.23 -13.72 2.49
CA LEU A 7 20.09 -12.96 1.23
C LEU A 7 19.40 -13.77 0.11
N SER A 8 18.86 -14.96 0.42
CA SER A 8 18.43 -15.92 -0.60
C SER A 8 17.02 -15.69 -1.19
N ALA A 9 16.18 -14.84 -0.56
CA ALA A 9 14.84 -14.57 -1.10
C ALA A 9 14.80 -13.34 -2.03
N PHE A 10 15.73 -12.40 -1.88
CA PHE A 10 15.79 -11.16 -2.67
C PHE A 10 16.29 -11.31 -4.11
N THR A 11 16.94 -12.42 -4.42
CA THR A 11 17.61 -12.64 -5.73
C THR A 11 16.69 -13.12 -6.83
N LEU A 12 15.51 -13.63 -6.54
CA LEU A 12 14.63 -14.21 -7.57
C LEU A 12 13.74 -13.17 -8.27
N SER A 13 13.32 -12.11 -7.57
CA SER A 13 12.40 -11.11 -8.12
C SER A 13 13.07 -10.11 -9.08
N LEU A 14 14.36 -9.83 -8.93
CA LEU A 14 15.08 -8.93 -9.85
C LEU A 14 15.43 -9.59 -11.19
N ALA A 15 15.59 -10.91 -11.22
CA ALA A 15 15.94 -11.62 -12.44
C ALA A 15 14.79 -11.71 -13.47
N THR A 16 13.53 -11.61 -13.01
CA THR A 16 12.36 -11.67 -13.89
C THR A 16 12.05 -10.35 -14.60
N LEU A 17 12.48 -9.22 -14.07
CA LEU A 17 12.31 -7.90 -14.72
C LEU A 17 13.18 -7.70 -15.97
N GLY A 18 14.33 -8.39 -16.05
CA GLY A 18 15.23 -8.33 -17.22
C GLY A 18 14.74 -9.10 -18.45
N MET A 19 13.65 -9.89 -18.33
CA MET A 19 13.13 -10.75 -19.40
C MET A 19 11.73 -10.41 -19.90
N ILE A 20 11.13 -9.30 -19.42
CA ILE A 20 9.89 -8.84 -20.06
C ILE A 20 10.31 -8.25 -21.42
N PRO A 21 9.99 -8.90 -22.56
CA PRO A 21 10.22 -8.26 -23.84
C PRO A 21 9.43 -6.95 -23.80
N LEU A 22 10.14 -5.85 -24.07
CA LEU A 22 9.54 -4.53 -24.22
C LEU A 22 8.51 -4.63 -25.39
N ALA A 23 7.31 -5.09 -25.06
CA ALA A 23 6.20 -4.96 -25.96
C ALA A 23 5.98 -3.46 -26.11
N GLN A 24 6.32 -2.89 -27.27
CA GLN A 24 5.94 -1.54 -27.60
C GLN A 24 4.41 -1.49 -27.48
N ALA A 25 3.91 -0.76 -26.48
CA ALA A 25 2.49 -0.51 -26.39
C ALA A 25 2.06 0.13 -27.71
N SER A 26 1.03 -0.40 -28.35
CA SER A 26 0.40 0.27 -29.49
C SER A 26 -0.08 1.65 -29.00
N GLY A 27 0.27 2.73 -29.66
CA GLY A 27 0.26 4.15 -29.28
C GLY A 27 -0.80 4.71 -28.33
N ASP A 28 -1.88 3.98 -28.06
CA ASP A 28 -2.99 4.41 -27.17
C ASP A 28 -2.92 3.84 -25.75
N TRP A 29 -2.12 2.80 -25.53
CA TRP A 29 -1.97 2.15 -24.23
C TRP A 29 -0.64 2.49 -23.58
N LYS A 30 -0.69 2.85 -22.32
CA LYS A 30 0.47 2.96 -21.45
C LYS A 30 0.50 1.75 -20.51
N ILE A 31 1.52 0.93 -20.65
CA ILE A 31 1.73 -0.24 -19.80
C ILE A 31 2.76 0.08 -18.73
N GLN A 32 2.54 -0.38 -17.51
CA GLN A 32 3.45 -0.23 -16.40
C GLN A 32 3.54 -1.54 -15.63
N ALA A 33 4.75 -1.93 -15.24
CA ALA A 33 5.01 -3.06 -14.35
C ALA A 33 5.77 -2.58 -13.12
N ASP A 34 5.33 -3.04 -11.95
CA ASP A 34 5.96 -2.77 -10.67
C ASP A 34 6.38 -4.11 -10.04
N ALA A 35 7.59 -4.20 -9.53
CA ALA A 35 8.04 -5.29 -8.66
C ALA A 35 8.43 -4.72 -7.30
N GLN A 36 7.90 -5.30 -6.25
CA GLN A 36 8.05 -4.77 -4.91
C GLN A 36 8.53 -5.84 -3.92
N GLY A 37 9.29 -5.40 -2.94
CA GLY A 37 9.75 -6.24 -1.85
C GLY A 37 9.77 -5.46 -0.53
N MET A 38 9.40 -6.14 0.57
CA MET A 38 9.42 -5.58 1.90
C MET A 38 10.03 -6.58 2.88
N TYR A 39 10.80 -6.07 3.81
CA TYR A 39 11.24 -6.81 4.99
C TYR A 39 11.02 -5.95 6.23
N ALA A 40 10.43 -6.54 7.27
CA ALA A 40 10.32 -5.87 8.56
C ALA A 40 10.72 -6.80 9.72
N GLN A 41 11.27 -6.18 10.75
CA GLN A 41 11.65 -6.84 12.00
C GLN A 41 10.79 -6.30 13.14
N TYR A 42 10.25 -7.23 13.94
CA TYR A 42 9.48 -6.89 15.12
C TYR A 42 10.38 -6.82 16.35
N SER A 43 10.21 -5.78 17.15
CA SER A 43 10.91 -5.58 18.43
C SER A 43 9.90 -5.40 19.56
N GLY A 44 10.16 -6.02 20.70
CA GLY A 44 9.25 -5.99 21.85
C GLY A 44 8.11 -7.01 21.77
N SER A 45 8.00 -7.79 20.70
CA SER A 45 6.98 -8.84 20.59
C SER A 45 7.43 -10.16 21.20
N SER A 46 6.55 -10.76 22.02
CA SER A 46 6.74 -12.11 22.56
C SER A 46 6.50 -13.21 21.54
N THR A 47 5.72 -12.93 20.47
CA THR A 47 5.27 -13.92 19.50
C THR A 47 5.86 -13.75 18.10
N ARG A 48 6.09 -12.51 17.63
CA ARG A 48 6.52 -12.18 16.26
C ARG A 48 8.03 -12.02 16.16
N LYS A 49 8.61 -12.36 15.01
CA LYS A 49 10.04 -12.16 14.70
C LYS A 49 10.24 -11.16 13.56
N ASN A 50 9.79 -11.53 12.38
CA ASN A 50 9.92 -10.71 11.17
C ASN A 50 8.80 -11.02 10.18
N ILE A 51 8.70 -10.17 9.16
CA ILE A 51 7.82 -10.37 8.02
C ILE A 51 8.62 -10.02 6.75
N SER A 52 8.42 -10.80 5.70
CA SER A 52 8.85 -10.48 4.34
C SER A 52 7.68 -10.57 3.39
N SER A 53 7.64 -9.69 2.42
CA SER A 53 6.62 -9.68 1.37
C SER A 53 7.26 -9.33 0.04
N GLU A 54 6.80 -9.97 -1.02
CA GLU A 54 7.15 -9.64 -2.39
C GLU A 54 5.89 -9.59 -3.24
N GLY A 55 5.92 -8.80 -4.31
CA GLY A 55 4.76 -8.65 -5.18
C GLY A 55 5.11 -8.10 -6.54
N VAL A 56 4.19 -8.31 -7.47
CA VAL A 56 4.21 -7.71 -8.80
C VAL A 56 2.85 -7.11 -9.11
N LEU A 57 2.85 -6.00 -9.83
CA LEU A 57 1.65 -5.30 -10.26
C LEU A 57 1.83 -4.84 -11.71
N LEU A 58 0.86 -5.17 -12.53
CA LEU A 58 0.76 -4.70 -13.92
C LEU A 58 -0.40 -3.72 -14.02
N ARG A 59 -0.18 -2.61 -14.69
CA ARG A 59 -1.21 -1.60 -15.01
C ARG A 59 -1.24 -1.37 -16.50
N ALA A 60 -2.42 -1.11 -17.02
CA ALA A 60 -2.64 -0.69 -18.40
C ALA A 60 -3.66 0.45 -18.40
N ASP A 61 -3.23 1.61 -18.86
CA ASP A 61 -4.07 2.80 -19.01
C ASP A 61 -4.29 3.08 -20.50
N TYR A 62 -5.56 3.27 -20.89
CA TYR A 62 -5.95 3.57 -22.26
C TYR A 62 -6.17 5.06 -22.42
N LEU A 63 -5.28 5.70 -23.14
CA LEU A 63 -5.27 7.17 -23.30
C LEU A 63 -5.59 7.85 -21.96
N ASP A 64 -5.85 8.86 -21.64
CA ASP A 64 -6.18 9.38 -20.31
C ASP A 64 -7.63 9.08 -19.86
N SER A 65 -8.26 8.03 -20.41
CA SER A 65 -9.69 7.76 -20.18
C SER A 65 -9.96 6.80 -19.01
N GLY A 66 -8.97 6.01 -18.63
CA GLY A 66 -9.07 5.02 -17.56
C GLY A 66 -8.20 3.80 -17.82
N GLY A 67 -8.24 2.83 -16.93
CA GLY A 67 -7.37 1.67 -17.02
C GLY A 67 -7.76 0.56 -16.06
N PHE A 68 -6.89 -0.43 -16.01
CA PHE A 68 -7.00 -1.54 -15.08
C PHE A 68 -5.63 -1.94 -14.53
N ALA A 69 -5.64 -2.62 -13.39
CA ALA A 69 -4.45 -3.18 -12.79
C ALA A 69 -4.71 -4.59 -12.27
N LEU A 70 -3.70 -5.44 -12.34
CA LEU A 70 -3.69 -6.78 -11.78
C LEU A 70 -2.39 -6.99 -11.02
N GLY A 71 -2.46 -7.58 -9.84
CA GLY A 71 -1.28 -7.83 -9.02
C GLY A 71 -1.38 -9.08 -8.17
N THR A 72 -0.24 -9.55 -7.71
CA THR A 72 -0.14 -10.64 -6.76
C THR A 72 0.95 -10.34 -5.73
N THR A 73 0.74 -10.83 -4.52
CA THR A 73 1.72 -10.73 -3.42
C THR A 73 1.90 -12.06 -2.74
N ALA A 74 3.13 -12.32 -2.27
CA ALA A 74 3.46 -13.43 -1.38
C ALA A 74 4.07 -12.86 -0.11
N THR A 75 3.54 -13.23 1.05
CA THR A 75 3.98 -12.71 2.35
C THR A 75 4.28 -13.87 3.28
N GLN A 76 5.39 -13.78 4.00
CA GLN A 76 5.77 -14.71 5.04
C GLN A 76 5.94 -13.96 6.36
N LEU A 77 5.09 -14.25 7.33
CA LEU A 77 5.18 -13.74 8.69
C LEU A 77 5.72 -14.84 9.60
N GLN A 78 6.91 -14.62 10.17
CA GLN A 78 7.54 -15.54 11.10
C GLN A 78 7.13 -15.21 12.53
N PHE A 79 6.51 -16.18 13.18
CA PHE A 79 6.32 -16.19 14.62
C PHE A 79 7.46 -16.98 15.29
N LYS A 80 7.56 -16.89 16.61
CA LYS A 80 8.54 -17.69 17.35
C LYS A 80 8.29 -19.20 17.27
N ALA A 81 7.02 -19.60 17.16
CA ALA A 81 6.58 -21.00 17.16
C ALA A 81 6.09 -21.51 15.78
N SER A 82 5.81 -20.63 14.83
CA SER A 82 5.23 -21.01 13.55
C SER A 82 5.53 -19.99 12.46
N THR A 83 5.12 -20.29 11.23
CA THR A 83 5.19 -19.36 10.10
C THR A 83 3.84 -19.28 9.43
N LEU A 84 3.34 -18.06 9.22
CA LEU A 84 2.17 -17.80 8.39
C LEU A 84 2.66 -17.43 6.99
N THR A 85 2.19 -18.16 5.98
CA THR A 85 2.37 -17.82 4.57
C THR A 85 1.05 -17.34 4.00
N GLN A 86 1.08 -16.20 3.30
CA GLN A 86 -0.09 -15.56 2.73
C GLN A 86 0.15 -15.24 1.27
N GLN A 87 -0.85 -15.43 0.45
CA GLN A 87 -0.90 -14.99 -0.94
C GLN A 87 -2.05 -14.01 -1.11
N GLY A 88 -1.82 -12.95 -1.85
CA GLY A 88 -2.81 -11.95 -2.21
C GLY A 88 -2.93 -11.81 -3.72
N VAL A 89 -4.15 -11.62 -4.20
CA VAL A 89 -4.44 -11.20 -5.57
C VAL A 89 -5.18 -9.88 -5.50
N TYR A 90 -4.78 -8.96 -6.34
CA TYR A 90 -5.36 -7.63 -6.48
C TYR A 90 -5.84 -7.40 -7.90
N ALA A 91 -6.99 -6.77 -8.04
CA ALA A 91 -7.51 -6.27 -9.30
C ALA A 91 -8.11 -4.89 -9.09
N SER A 92 -7.92 -3.99 -10.05
CA SER A 92 -8.48 -2.64 -10.04
C SER A 92 -8.95 -2.25 -11.43
N ALA A 93 -9.99 -1.42 -11.49
CA ALA A 93 -10.40 -0.72 -12.69
C ALA A 93 -10.72 0.73 -12.34
N ASN A 94 -10.42 1.66 -13.24
CA ASN A 94 -10.72 3.06 -13.06
C ASN A 94 -11.26 3.69 -14.37
N LYS A 95 -12.01 4.79 -14.21
CA LYS A 95 -12.53 5.62 -15.30
C LYS A 95 -12.32 7.09 -14.95
N HIS A 96 -11.74 7.85 -15.90
CA HIS A 96 -11.54 9.28 -15.78
C HIS A 96 -12.65 10.02 -16.54
N LEU A 97 -13.22 11.04 -15.90
CA LEU A 97 -14.23 11.93 -16.45
C LEU A 97 -13.68 13.35 -16.34
N TYR A 98 -13.49 13.99 -17.48
CA TYR A 98 -12.99 15.37 -17.55
C TYR A 98 -14.18 16.33 -17.39
N LEU A 99 -14.09 17.25 -16.45
CA LEU A 99 -15.19 18.14 -16.10
C LEU A 99 -14.85 19.57 -16.55
N ASP A 100 -15.74 20.17 -17.35
CA ASP A 100 -15.60 21.56 -17.80
C ASP A 100 -16.13 22.54 -16.74
N ALA A 101 -17.27 22.23 -16.13
CA ALA A 101 -17.89 23.09 -15.12
C ALA A 101 -17.07 23.21 -13.82
N LEU A 102 -16.31 22.18 -13.48
CA LEU A 102 -15.35 22.15 -12.37
C LEU A 102 -14.01 21.71 -12.95
N PRO A 103 -13.12 22.63 -13.38
CA PRO A 103 -11.93 22.28 -14.16
C PRO A 103 -11.02 21.26 -13.46
N GLY A 104 -11.15 19.99 -13.86
CA GLY A 104 -10.44 18.87 -13.23
C GLY A 104 -10.89 17.52 -13.77
N VAL A 105 -10.34 16.48 -13.16
CA VAL A 105 -10.60 15.08 -13.47
C VAL A 105 -11.31 14.43 -12.30
N LEU A 106 -12.52 13.92 -12.53
CA LEU A 106 -13.21 13.02 -11.63
C LEU A 106 -12.82 11.59 -11.99
N THR A 107 -12.31 10.83 -11.03
CA THR A 107 -11.97 9.42 -11.22
C THR A 107 -12.88 8.54 -10.39
N LEU A 108 -13.50 7.58 -11.05
CA LEU A 108 -14.20 6.47 -10.41
C LEU A 108 -13.26 5.26 -10.43
N ARG A 109 -13.06 4.62 -9.28
CA ARG A 109 -12.17 3.46 -9.13
C ARG A 109 -12.88 2.37 -8.32
N MET A 110 -12.60 1.12 -8.68
CA MET A 110 -13.05 -0.07 -7.96
C MET A 110 -11.87 -1.01 -7.79
N ASP A 111 -11.54 -1.31 -6.54
CA ASP A 111 -10.50 -2.28 -6.20
C ASP A 111 -11.12 -3.56 -5.62
N GLY A 112 -10.47 -4.68 -5.89
CA GLY A 112 -10.80 -5.97 -5.32
C GLY A 112 -9.55 -6.69 -4.84
N HIS A 113 -9.63 -7.33 -3.65
CA HIS A 113 -8.55 -8.18 -3.15
C HIS A 113 -9.10 -9.54 -2.73
N TYR A 114 -8.29 -10.57 -2.96
CA TYR A 114 -8.50 -11.89 -2.42
C TYR A 114 -7.22 -12.35 -1.72
N ILE A 115 -7.34 -12.74 -0.46
CA ILE A 115 -6.21 -13.15 0.37
C ILE A 115 -6.44 -14.57 0.85
N SER A 116 -5.47 -15.44 0.63
CA SER A 116 -5.43 -16.80 1.18
C SER A 116 -4.16 -17.01 1.99
N ASN A 117 -4.24 -17.82 3.02
CA ASN A 117 -3.10 -18.14 3.87
C ASN A 117 -3.27 -19.49 4.56
N ASN A 118 -2.24 -19.93 5.27
CA ASN A 118 -2.21 -21.17 6.02
C ASN A 118 -2.59 -21.00 7.51
N ASP A 119 -3.36 -19.96 7.86
CA ASP A 119 -3.86 -19.76 9.22
C ASP A 119 -4.71 -20.96 9.66
N VAL A 120 -4.18 -21.75 10.60
CA VAL A 120 -4.85 -22.94 11.13
C VAL A 120 -6.13 -22.63 11.89
N THR A 121 -6.26 -21.39 12.40
CA THR A 121 -7.51 -20.93 13.02
C THR A 121 -8.57 -20.60 11.98
N GLY A 122 -8.16 -20.36 10.73
CA GLY A 122 -9.02 -19.98 9.62
C GLY A 122 -9.65 -18.59 9.78
N SER A 123 -9.19 -17.77 10.70
CA SER A 123 -9.80 -16.45 10.96
C SER A 123 -9.38 -15.37 9.96
N SER A 124 -8.20 -15.51 9.34
CA SER A 124 -7.62 -14.59 8.38
C SER A 124 -7.46 -15.13 6.96
N ASN A 125 -7.93 -16.36 6.71
CA ASN A 125 -7.84 -17.03 5.41
C ASN A 125 -9.07 -16.73 4.55
N ARG A 126 -8.92 -16.68 3.21
CA ARG A 126 -10.01 -16.42 2.24
C ARG A 126 -10.72 -15.07 2.44
N VAL A 127 -9.96 -14.04 2.78
CA VAL A 127 -10.50 -12.68 2.92
C VAL A 127 -10.78 -12.09 1.54
N LYS A 128 -11.96 -11.47 1.40
CA LYS A 128 -12.37 -10.75 0.19
C LYS A 128 -12.58 -9.28 0.53
N VAL A 129 -12.07 -8.40 -0.31
CA VAL A 129 -12.22 -6.95 -0.15
C VAL A 129 -12.78 -6.35 -1.43
N TYR A 130 -13.71 -5.40 -1.27
CA TYR A 130 -14.26 -4.55 -2.31
C TYR A 130 -14.09 -3.10 -1.87
N ALA A 131 -13.42 -2.28 -2.69
CA ALA A 131 -13.08 -0.93 -2.30
C ALA A 131 -13.36 0.08 -3.42
N PRO A 132 -14.60 0.56 -3.57
CA PRO A 132 -14.94 1.69 -4.44
C PRO A 132 -14.34 2.99 -3.91
N GLN A 133 -13.93 3.86 -4.83
CA GLN A 133 -13.41 5.19 -4.55
C GLN A 133 -13.88 6.17 -5.62
N VAL A 134 -14.20 7.39 -5.20
CA VAL A 134 -14.38 8.54 -6.09
C VAL A 134 -13.37 9.60 -5.71
N SER A 135 -12.66 10.16 -6.68
CA SER A 135 -11.67 11.20 -6.45
C SER A 135 -11.78 12.32 -7.47
N PHE A 136 -11.38 13.51 -7.07
CA PHE A 136 -11.29 14.70 -7.90
C PHE A 136 -9.91 15.33 -7.79
N LEU A 137 -9.29 15.62 -8.92
CA LEU A 137 -8.04 16.37 -9.03
C LEU A 137 -8.25 17.56 -9.97
N ASN A 138 -8.01 18.79 -9.52
CA ASN A 138 -8.11 19.95 -10.40
C ASN A 138 -6.97 19.95 -11.45
N TYR A 139 -7.19 20.58 -12.61
CA TYR A 139 -6.18 20.61 -13.69
C TYR A 139 -4.86 21.27 -13.30
N ARG A 140 -4.88 22.20 -12.34
CA ARG A 140 -3.65 22.83 -11.81
C ARG A 140 -2.87 21.91 -10.89
N LYS A 141 -3.40 20.73 -10.55
CA LYS A 141 -2.81 19.78 -9.59
C LYS A 141 -2.47 20.43 -8.25
N SER A 142 -3.26 21.40 -7.83
CA SER A 142 -3.11 22.11 -6.56
C SER A 142 -4.13 21.69 -5.50
N PHE A 143 -5.19 20.97 -5.90
CA PHE A 143 -6.23 20.47 -5.02
C PHE A 143 -6.68 19.08 -5.43
N TYR A 144 -6.79 18.21 -4.45
CA TYR A 144 -7.32 16.83 -4.56
C TYR A 144 -8.26 16.55 -3.42
N ALA A 145 -9.33 15.83 -3.71
CA ALA A 145 -10.20 15.25 -2.70
C ALA A 145 -10.63 13.85 -3.14
N ASP A 146 -10.71 12.92 -2.21
CA ASP A 146 -11.33 11.62 -2.46
C ASP A 146 -12.20 11.14 -1.31
N LEU A 147 -13.07 10.20 -1.64
CA LEU A 147 -13.84 9.42 -0.70
C LEU A 147 -13.75 7.96 -1.12
N GLY A 148 -13.02 7.19 -0.34
CA GLY A 148 -12.92 5.74 -0.46
C GLY A 148 -13.82 5.05 0.57
N TYR A 149 -14.40 3.92 0.16
CA TYR A 149 -15.07 2.97 1.05
C TYR A 149 -14.45 1.60 0.81
N ALA A 150 -14.26 0.81 1.87
CA ALA A 150 -13.86 -0.59 1.73
C ALA A 150 -14.73 -1.49 2.60
N TYR A 151 -15.11 -2.62 2.04
CA TYR A 151 -15.79 -3.70 2.74
C TYR A 151 -14.95 -4.96 2.63
N SER A 152 -14.50 -5.46 3.79
CA SER A 152 -13.72 -6.68 3.90
C SER A 152 -14.56 -7.78 4.56
N SER A 153 -14.65 -8.93 3.91
CA SER A 153 -15.33 -10.12 4.43
C SER A 153 -14.30 -11.15 4.86
N TYR A 154 -14.35 -11.50 6.12
CA TYR A 154 -13.49 -12.48 6.78
C TYR A 154 -14.27 -13.78 7.05
N PRO A 155 -13.59 -14.92 7.23
CA PRO A 155 -14.21 -16.13 7.74
C PRO A 155 -14.89 -15.91 9.11
N LYS A 156 -15.74 -16.87 9.49
CA LYS A 156 -16.46 -16.87 10.78
C LYS A 156 -17.37 -15.66 11.01
N GLY A 157 -17.83 -15.03 9.91
CA GLY A 157 -18.81 -13.95 9.95
C GLY A 157 -18.30 -12.59 10.38
N LEU A 158 -16.98 -12.40 10.50
CA LEU A 158 -16.43 -11.05 10.67
C LEU A 158 -16.50 -10.30 9.35
N SER A 159 -17.01 -9.07 9.37
CA SER A 159 -16.85 -8.11 8.30
C SER A 159 -16.27 -6.80 8.83
N VAL A 160 -15.58 -6.05 7.99
CA VAL A 160 -14.99 -4.77 8.35
C VAL A 160 -15.36 -3.75 7.29
N SER A 161 -15.98 -2.66 7.73
CA SER A 161 -16.28 -1.50 6.89
C SER A 161 -15.27 -0.39 7.19
N GLN A 162 -14.78 0.28 6.15
CA GLN A 162 -13.86 1.39 6.28
C GLN A 162 -14.29 2.55 5.40
N LEU A 163 -14.18 3.78 5.92
CA LEU A 163 -14.35 5.01 5.18
C LEU A 163 -13.03 5.79 5.21
N THR A 164 -12.60 6.30 4.03
CA THR A 164 -11.32 7.00 3.88
C THR A 164 -11.48 8.29 3.09
N PRO A 165 -11.97 9.39 3.71
CA PRO A 165 -11.86 10.70 3.10
C PRO A 165 -10.40 11.16 3.07
N THR A 166 -9.98 11.74 1.94
CA THR A 166 -8.64 12.27 1.72
C THR A 166 -8.72 13.68 1.13
N LEU A 167 -7.83 14.55 1.57
CA LEU A 167 -7.58 15.86 1.00
C LEU A 167 -6.10 15.97 0.62
N GLY A 168 -5.81 16.62 -0.52
CA GLY A 168 -4.46 16.89 -0.99
C GLY A 168 -4.32 18.32 -1.46
N LEU A 169 -3.22 18.96 -1.09
CA LEU A 169 -2.89 20.35 -1.44
C LEU A 169 -1.48 20.43 -2.05
N GLY A 170 -1.41 20.97 -3.26
CA GLY A 170 -0.16 21.31 -3.93
C GLY A 170 0.22 22.76 -3.65
N PHE A 171 1.46 23.02 -3.33
CA PHE A 171 1.99 24.35 -3.05
C PHE A 171 3.44 24.48 -3.56
N ASN A 172 4.08 25.63 -3.30
CA ASN A 172 5.44 25.88 -3.76
C ASN A 172 5.62 25.59 -5.27
N GLN A 173 4.73 26.15 -6.11
CA GLN A 173 4.73 25.96 -7.56
C GLN A 173 4.67 24.48 -7.99
N ALA A 174 3.91 23.68 -7.24
CA ALA A 174 3.75 22.23 -7.40
C ALA A 174 5.00 21.37 -7.08
N ALA A 175 6.04 21.97 -6.46
CA ALA A 175 7.18 21.21 -5.96
C ALA A 175 6.84 20.45 -4.66
N ASP A 176 5.79 20.85 -3.95
CA ASP A 176 5.36 20.26 -2.70
C ASP A 176 3.89 19.81 -2.75
N TRP A 177 3.61 18.71 -2.08
CA TRP A 177 2.26 18.16 -1.92
C TRP A 177 2.05 17.70 -0.48
N LEU A 178 0.98 18.14 0.14
CA LEU A 178 0.53 17.62 1.43
C LEU A 178 -0.78 16.87 1.24
N GLN A 179 -0.80 15.62 1.64
CA GLN A 179 -2.00 14.78 1.65
C GLN A 179 -2.37 14.40 3.09
N MET A 180 -3.63 14.50 3.42
CA MET A 180 -4.19 14.06 4.69
C MET A 180 -5.35 13.10 4.43
N ARG A 181 -5.32 11.92 5.06
CA ARG A 181 -6.33 10.87 4.94
C ARG A 181 -6.79 10.44 6.32
N VAL A 182 -8.10 10.34 6.50
CA VAL A 182 -8.67 9.74 7.70
C VAL A 182 -9.05 8.29 7.40
N TYR A 183 -8.70 7.38 8.28
CA TYR A 183 -9.21 6.01 8.31
C TYR A 183 -10.25 5.89 9.41
N TRP A 184 -11.48 5.62 9.05
CA TRP A 184 -12.52 5.23 10.00
C TRP A 184 -12.91 3.78 9.73
N VAL A 185 -12.52 2.89 10.64
CA VAL A 185 -12.67 1.44 10.47
C VAL A 185 -13.60 0.88 11.53
N LYS A 186 -14.56 0.07 11.09
CA LYS A 186 -15.59 -0.52 11.95
C LYS A 186 -15.74 -2.02 11.69
N PRO A 187 -15.16 -2.89 12.54
CA PRO A 187 -15.45 -4.32 12.56
C PRO A 187 -16.91 -4.59 12.98
N SER A 188 -17.54 -5.61 12.38
CA SER A 188 -18.90 -6.03 12.73
C SER A 188 -18.96 -6.78 14.08
N ASN A 189 -17.84 -7.33 14.53
CA ASN A 189 -17.73 -8.08 15.77
C ASN A 189 -16.46 -7.68 16.52
N ALA A 190 -16.65 -6.93 17.61
CA ALA A 190 -15.53 -6.44 18.42
C ALA A 190 -14.71 -7.58 19.06
N ALA A 191 -15.35 -8.67 19.48
CA ALA A 191 -14.65 -9.79 20.11
C ALA A 191 -13.64 -10.46 19.14
N GLN A 192 -13.96 -10.52 17.84
CA GLN A 192 -13.06 -11.01 16.80
C GLN A 192 -12.02 -9.97 16.36
N ALA A 193 -12.17 -8.72 16.76
CA ALA A 193 -11.30 -7.59 16.44
C ALA A 193 -10.60 -7.05 17.70
N GLN A 194 -10.10 -7.94 18.56
CA GLN A 194 -9.40 -7.60 19.80
C GLN A 194 -10.19 -6.66 20.72
N ASN A 195 -11.50 -6.91 20.89
CA ASN A 195 -12.42 -6.07 21.65
C ASN A 195 -12.45 -4.60 21.17
N THR A 196 -12.32 -4.43 19.84
CA THR A 196 -12.31 -3.11 19.20
C THR A 196 -13.56 -2.95 18.33
N SER A 197 -14.44 -2.05 18.71
CA SER A 197 -15.69 -1.77 17.98
C SER A 197 -15.50 -0.80 16.82
N SER A 198 -14.51 0.09 16.92
CA SER A 198 -14.10 1.01 15.85
C SER A 198 -12.70 1.54 16.11
N THR A 199 -12.03 2.00 15.05
CA THR A 199 -10.75 2.72 15.14
C THR A 199 -10.79 3.93 14.22
N THR A 200 -10.02 4.96 14.59
CA THR A 200 -9.79 6.14 13.75
C THR A 200 -8.32 6.49 13.74
N ALA A 201 -7.79 6.76 12.56
CA ALA A 201 -6.43 7.25 12.37
C ALA A 201 -6.41 8.37 11.33
N LEU A 202 -5.48 9.31 11.51
CA LEU A 202 -5.13 10.35 10.56
C LEU A 202 -3.75 10.03 9.99
N GLU A 203 -3.66 9.87 8.67
CA GLU A 203 -2.41 9.78 7.94
C GLU A 203 -2.10 11.13 7.30
N SER A 204 -0.88 11.60 7.44
CA SER A 204 -0.35 12.79 6.78
C SER A 204 0.87 12.38 5.97
N LYS A 205 0.92 12.77 4.70
CA LYS A 205 2.03 12.52 3.80
C LYS A 205 2.44 13.81 3.10
N TRP A 206 3.67 14.22 3.30
CA TRP A 206 4.30 15.31 2.55
C TRP A 206 5.20 14.72 1.48
N THR A 207 5.06 15.23 0.26
CA THR A 207 5.86 14.86 -0.91
C THR A 207 6.59 16.09 -1.43
N HIS A 208 7.87 15.96 -1.70
CA HIS A 208 8.67 16.97 -2.38
C HIS A 208 9.25 16.41 -3.69
N TRP A 209 9.04 17.14 -4.79
CA TRP A 209 9.66 16.83 -6.07
C TRP A 209 10.87 17.72 -6.31
N PHE A 210 12.00 17.09 -6.54
CA PHE A 210 13.24 17.78 -6.90
C PHE A 210 13.31 17.98 -8.42
N ALA A 211 14.12 18.95 -8.85
CA ALA A 211 14.59 19.06 -10.22
C ALA A 211 16.00 18.46 -10.33
N PRO A 212 16.14 17.11 -10.46
CA PRO A 212 17.42 16.47 -10.32
C PRO A 212 18.35 16.81 -11.48
N SER A 213 19.57 17.24 -11.18
CA SER A 213 20.65 17.48 -12.13
C SER A 213 21.51 16.24 -12.37
N SER A 214 21.32 15.19 -11.61
CA SER A 214 22.02 13.89 -11.76
C SER A 214 21.17 12.73 -11.28
N ALA A 215 21.49 11.50 -11.74
CA ALA A 215 20.79 10.28 -11.35
C ALA A 215 20.94 9.91 -9.86
N TRP A 216 21.91 10.48 -9.15
CA TRP A 216 22.12 10.26 -7.72
C TRP A 216 21.20 11.07 -6.83
N ILE A 217 20.65 12.17 -7.36
CA ILE A 217 19.69 13.00 -6.64
C ILE A 217 18.31 12.37 -6.79
N PRO A 218 17.57 12.14 -5.70
CA PRO A 218 16.21 11.61 -5.82
C PRO A 218 15.33 12.58 -6.60
N GLN A 219 14.43 12.04 -7.40
CA GLN A 219 13.40 12.82 -8.10
C GLN A 219 12.30 13.25 -7.14
N LYS A 220 12.05 12.43 -6.12
CA LYS A 220 10.95 12.62 -5.17
C LYS A 220 11.34 12.07 -3.80
N MET A 221 10.91 12.79 -2.75
CA MET A 221 10.90 12.31 -1.37
C MET A 221 9.50 12.39 -0.79
N ASP A 222 9.13 11.39 0.00
CA ASP A 222 7.91 11.35 0.77
C ASP A 222 8.25 11.21 2.27
N VAL A 223 7.60 12.00 3.12
CA VAL A 223 7.59 11.83 4.57
C VAL A 223 6.16 11.54 5.00
N GLY A 224 5.94 10.43 5.67
CA GLY A 224 4.63 9.99 6.12
C GLY A 224 4.56 9.83 7.63
N ALA A 225 3.40 10.12 8.21
CA ALA A 225 3.09 9.83 9.60
C ALA A 225 1.62 9.41 9.73
N LEU A 226 1.37 8.43 10.60
CA LEU A 226 0.02 8.00 10.98
C LEU A 226 -0.17 8.23 12.46
N PHE A 227 -1.25 8.89 12.81
CA PHE A 227 -1.65 9.19 14.18
C PHE A 227 -3.02 8.53 14.47
N GLY A 228 -3.16 7.91 15.63
CA GLY A 228 -4.38 7.21 16.01
C GLY A 228 -4.29 5.70 15.80
N GLN A 229 -5.44 5.06 15.64
CA GLN A 229 -5.50 3.59 15.61
C GLN A 229 -6.19 3.09 14.34
N ARG A 230 -5.64 2.03 13.73
CA ARG A 230 -6.31 1.28 12.67
C ARG A 230 -6.12 -0.23 12.84
N ILE A 231 -7.12 -1.00 12.45
CA ILE A 231 -7.14 -2.46 12.46
C ILE A 231 -7.78 -2.94 11.16
N TYR A 232 -7.28 -4.01 10.55
CA TYR A 232 -7.81 -4.56 9.28
C TYR A 232 -7.94 -3.53 8.15
N ALA A 233 -7.09 -2.52 8.14
CA ALA A 233 -7.20 -1.42 7.19
C ALA A 233 -6.89 -1.86 5.77
N VAL A 234 -7.57 -1.22 4.82
CA VAL A 234 -7.32 -1.32 3.37
C VAL A 234 -6.66 -0.01 2.93
N ASP A 235 -5.51 -0.12 2.31
CA ASP A 235 -4.80 0.99 1.68
C ASP A 235 -4.86 0.84 0.17
N GLY A 236 -5.74 1.60 -0.47
CA GLY A 236 -5.94 1.54 -1.91
C GLY A 236 -4.74 2.07 -2.71
N ASP A 237 -3.97 3.01 -2.16
CA ASP A 237 -2.80 3.58 -2.86
C ASP A 237 -1.64 2.57 -2.89
N ALA A 238 -1.47 1.82 -1.81
CA ALA A 238 -0.47 0.76 -1.72
C ALA A 238 -0.96 -0.59 -2.25
N ALA A 239 -2.22 -0.71 -2.71
CA ALA A 239 -2.88 -1.97 -3.07
C ALA A 239 -2.73 -3.03 -1.95
N ALA A 240 -2.79 -2.59 -0.69
CA ALA A 240 -2.47 -3.40 0.48
C ALA A 240 -3.67 -3.59 1.41
N VAL A 241 -3.74 -4.77 2.01
CA VAL A 241 -4.71 -5.09 3.06
C VAL A 241 -3.95 -5.55 4.30
N TYR A 242 -4.13 -4.82 5.38
CA TYR A 242 -3.55 -5.17 6.68
C TYR A 242 -4.37 -6.30 7.34
N ASN A 243 -4.08 -7.53 6.95
CA ASN A 243 -4.82 -8.72 7.36
C ASN A 243 -4.35 -9.29 8.73
N ILE A 244 -3.90 -8.41 9.62
CA ILE A 244 -3.42 -8.77 10.95
C ILE A 244 -4.37 -8.17 11.97
N ALA A 245 -4.80 -8.98 12.94
CA ALA A 245 -5.73 -8.57 13.97
C ALA A 245 -5.15 -7.59 15.03
N ASP A 246 -3.87 -7.20 14.92
CA ASP A 246 -3.28 -6.26 15.87
C ASP A 246 -3.60 -4.81 15.49
N VAL A 247 -3.81 -3.99 16.53
CA VAL A 247 -4.14 -2.58 16.34
C VAL A 247 -2.87 -1.79 16.10
N GLN A 248 -2.71 -1.23 14.90
CA GLN A 248 -1.65 -0.24 14.63
C GLN A 248 -1.98 1.05 15.39
N GLN A 249 -1.01 1.59 16.11
CA GLN A 249 -1.17 2.77 16.97
C GLN A 249 -0.52 4.03 16.42
N GLY A 250 0.20 3.90 15.33
CA GLY A 250 0.89 4.98 14.65
C GLY A 250 2.05 4.48 13.82
N SER A 251 2.56 5.34 12.95
CA SER A 251 3.76 5.06 12.16
C SER A 251 4.44 6.35 11.71
N ILE A 252 5.71 6.22 11.34
CA ILE A 252 6.49 7.22 10.63
C ILE A 252 7.22 6.53 9.49
N SER A 253 7.31 7.19 8.33
CA SER A 253 7.97 6.65 7.14
C SER A 253 8.70 7.74 6.37
N LEU A 254 9.74 7.32 5.68
CA LEU A 254 10.50 8.11 4.72
C LEU A 254 10.67 7.28 3.46
N ALA A 255 10.41 7.86 2.29
CA ALA A 255 10.69 7.22 1.01
C ALA A 255 11.44 8.19 0.10
N SER A 256 12.27 7.63 -0.77
CA SER A 256 12.96 8.36 -1.83
C SER A 256 12.84 7.58 -3.13
N GLN A 257 12.61 8.30 -4.23
CA GLN A 257 12.46 7.72 -5.56
C GLN A 257 13.49 8.34 -6.50
N TRP A 258 14.16 7.49 -7.26
CA TRP A 258 15.12 7.85 -8.30
C TRP A 258 14.59 7.45 -9.66
N ARG A 259 14.88 8.27 -10.65
CA ARG A 259 14.68 7.93 -12.06
C ARG A 259 15.97 7.31 -12.60
N ILE A 260 15.91 6.04 -12.95
CA ILE A 260 17.06 5.29 -13.48
C ILE A 260 17.18 5.47 -15.00
N SER A 261 16.03 5.55 -15.68
CA SER A 261 15.93 5.88 -17.10
C SER A 261 14.62 6.66 -17.35
N GLU A 262 14.32 6.98 -18.60
CA GLU A 262 13.05 7.62 -18.96
C GLU A 262 11.84 6.77 -18.61
N SER A 263 11.99 5.46 -18.67
CA SER A 263 10.93 4.48 -18.43
C SER A 263 11.07 3.71 -17.11
N ALA A 264 12.14 3.92 -16.32
CA ALA A 264 12.38 3.13 -15.11
C ALA A 264 12.65 3.99 -13.87
N HIS A 265 12.00 3.60 -12.76
CA HIS A 265 12.15 4.21 -11.46
C HIS A 265 12.44 3.18 -10.39
N VAL A 266 13.18 3.60 -9.37
CA VAL A 266 13.42 2.81 -8.15
C VAL A 266 13.01 3.65 -6.96
N MET A 267 12.25 3.07 -6.04
CA MET A 267 11.88 3.69 -4.78
C MET A 267 12.38 2.84 -3.61
N LEU A 268 13.00 3.48 -2.65
CA LEU A 268 13.38 2.91 -1.36
C LEU A 268 12.61 3.63 -0.26
N ALA A 269 11.96 2.86 0.61
CA ALA A 269 11.29 3.40 1.78
C ALA A 269 11.73 2.66 3.05
N ALA A 270 11.68 3.37 4.16
CA ALA A 270 11.89 2.81 5.49
C ALA A 270 10.91 3.45 6.47
N GLY A 271 10.56 2.72 7.52
CA GLY A 271 9.65 3.25 8.53
C GLY A 271 9.63 2.43 9.80
N ASN A 272 8.92 2.97 10.77
CA ASN A 272 8.61 2.32 12.03
C ASN A 272 7.09 2.42 12.28
N GLU A 273 6.51 1.30 12.67
CA GLU A 273 5.10 1.17 13.01
C GLU A 273 4.98 0.62 14.41
N ARG A 274 4.05 1.16 15.19
CA ARG A 274 3.73 0.66 16.52
C ARG A 274 2.42 -0.09 16.50
N TYR A 275 2.42 -1.26 17.13
CA TYR A 275 1.26 -2.16 17.22
C TYR A 275 0.93 -2.51 18.68
N ARG A 276 -0.33 -2.83 18.92
CA ARG A 276 -0.82 -3.38 20.18
C ARG A 276 -1.65 -4.63 19.91
N ASN A 277 -1.24 -5.72 20.54
CA ASN A 277 -2.07 -6.92 20.67
C ASN A 277 -2.83 -6.85 22.00
N LYS A 278 -4.14 -6.63 21.94
CA LYS A 278 -4.97 -6.46 23.14
C LYS A 278 -5.27 -7.77 23.85
N PHE A 279 -5.21 -8.92 23.15
CA PHE A 279 -5.47 -10.23 23.77
C PHE A 279 -4.38 -10.63 24.76
N ILE A 280 -3.13 -10.30 24.48
CA ILE A 280 -1.99 -10.59 25.33
C ILE A 280 -1.41 -9.33 26.00
N SER A 281 -2.10 -8.18 25.85
CA SER A 281 -1.70 -6.87 26.42
C SER A 281 -0.27 -6.45 26.03
N GLU A 282 0.18 -6.79 24.83
CA GLU A 282 1.53 -6.54 24.33
C GLU A 282 1.55 -5.34 23.38
N THR A 283 2.55 -4.47 23.52
CA THR A 283 2.86 -3.41 22.54
C THR A 283 4.25 -3.67 21.98
N TYR A 284 4.39 -3.54 20.65
CA TYR A 284 5.63 -3.82 19.94
C TYR A 284 5.79 -2.90 18.73
N ASP A 285 7.01 -2.77 18.25
CA ASP A 285 7.34 -1.99 17.04
C ASP A 285 7.72 -2.91 15.88
N SER A 286 7.39 -2.47 14.67
CA SER A 286 7.79 -3.07 13.39
C SER A 286 8.65 -2.05 12.64
N ARG A 287 9.90 -2.38 12.35
CA ARG A 287 10.79 -1.56 11.52
C ARG A 287 10.94 -2.22 10.17
N TYR A 288 10.65 -1.49 9.11
CA TYR A 288 10.65 -2.04 7.78
C TYR A 288 11.54 -1.28 6.81
N ILE A 289 11.95 -2.01 5.77
CA ILE A 289 12.53 -1.50 4.54
C ILE A 289 11.66 -2.02 3.39
N TYR A 290 11.37 -1.16 2.43
CA TYR A 290 10.59 -1.45 1.25
C TYR A 290 11.35 -0.99 0.00
N LEU A 291 11.38 -1.81 -1.03
CA LEU A 291 11.93 -1.52 -2.34
C LEU A 291 10.85 -1.72 -3.40
N ASP A 292 10.73 -0.78 -4.31
CA ASP A 292 9.88 -0.87 -5.50
C ASP A 292 10.70 -0.52 -6.74
N VAL A 293 10.56 -1.32 -7.77
CA VAL A 293 11.16 -1.10 -9.09
C VAL A 293 10.03 -1.07 -10.11
N LYS A 294 9.93 0.03 -10.82
CA LYS A 294 8.86 0.35 -11.74
C LYS A 294 9.39 0.59 -13.13
N GLY A 295 8.77 -0.07 -14.12
CA GLY A 295 8.99 0.16 -15.53
C GLY A 295 7.71 0.61 -16.22
N ALA A 296 7.81 1.50 -17.23
CA ALA A 296 6.68 1.97 -18.04
C ALA A 296 7.07 2.03 -19.52
N TRP A 297 6.16 1.66 -20.42
CA TRP A 297 6.36 1.69 -21.87
C TRP A 297 5.05 1.86 -22.65
#